data_091e130989bb4791cddb25dec7b8c9e3
#
_entry.id   091e130989bb4791cddb25dec7b8c9e3
#
_cell.length_a   1.000
_cell.length_b   1.000
_cell.length_c   1.000
_cell.angle_alpha   90.00
_cell.angle_beta   90.00
_cell.angle_gamma   90.00
#
_symmetry.space_group_name_H-M   'P 1'
#
loop_
_entity.id
_entity.type
_entity.pdbx_description
1 polymer ?
#
loop_
_entity_poly.entity_id
_entity_poly.type
_entity_poly.pdbx_seq_one_letter_code
_entity_poly.pdbx_strand_id
1 'polypeptide(L)'
;MNNTALYKVVVCACIMLSLSAEAQLKPVPVRDITDSVQINGKPVVLLISTADCGYCRMQQKQLQHSPDIQQLMTAFNYATLDAETKENILFNKQIYRYKSQEHVHELAEYLGRDEKGRLSYPCWIVLNNKYDIIFRYQGLLAPSELKKILEKSIEIN
;
A
#
# COMPACT_ATOMS: atom_id res chain seq x y z
N MET A 1 -28.60 30.34 -39.62
CA MET A 1 -28.17 29.67 -38.37
C MET A 1 -26.64 29.45 -38.48
N ASN A 2 -25.87 30.12 -37.63
CA ASN A 2 -24.42 30.27 -37.84
C ASN A 2 -23.66 28.98 -37.44
N ASN A 3 -23.05 28.30 -38.38
CA ASN A 3 -22.19 27.11 -38.21
C ASN A 3 -21.07 27.32 -37.14
N THR A 4 -20.68 28.55 -36.89
CA THR A 4 -19.66 28.91 -35.88
C THR A 4 -20.12 28.73 -34.45
N ALA A 5 -21.42 28.87 -34.16
CA ALA A 5 -21.96 28.65 -32.84
C ALA A 5 -22.03 27.15 -32.48
N LEU A 6 -22.41 26.31 -33.44
CA LEU A 6 -22.44 24.87 -33.30
C LEU A 6 -21.05 24.27 -33.07
N TYR A 7 -20.05 24.75 -33.82
CA TYR A 7 -18.66 24.31 -33.67
C TYR A 7 -18.05 24.63 -32.30
N LYS A 8 -18.38 25.82 -31.75
CA LYS A 8 -17.91 26.22 -30.41
C LYS A 8 -18.54 25.35 -29.29
N VAL A 9 -19.80 24.97 -29.44
CA VAL A 9 -20.48 24.10 -28.45
C VAL A 9 -19.93 22.68 -28.50
N VAL A 10 -19.63 22.13 -29.68
CA VAL A 10 -19.04 20.78 -29.85
C VAL A 10 -17.62 20.73 -29.31
N VAL A 11 -16.79 21.75 -29.57
CA VAL A 11 -15.41 21.82 -29.07
C VAL A 11 -15.39 21.96 -27.54
N CYS A 12 -16.30 22.74 -26.94
CA CYS A 12 -16.39 22.88 -25.49
C CYS A 12 -16.86 21.58 -24.79
N ALA A 13 -17.76 20.83 -25.42
CA ALA A 13 -18.23 19.53 -24.91
C ALA A 13 -17.12 18.45 -24.95
N CYS A 14 -16.26 18.45 -25.96
CA CYS A 14 -15.12 17.51 -26.07
C CYS A 14 -14.03 17.76 -25.02
N ILE A 15 -13.85 19.00 -24.56
CA ILE A 15 -12.84 19.34 -23.56
C ILE A 15 -13.26 18.91 -22.14
N MET A 16 -14.56 18.78 -21.86
CA MET A 16 -15.05 18.36 -20.56
C MET A 16 -15.02 16.85 -20.30
N LEU A 17 -14.74 16.03 -21.33
CA LEU A 17 -14.70 14.56 -21.21
C LEU A 17 -13.31 13.97 -20.90
N SER A 18 -12.28 14.77 -20.68
CA SER A 18 -10.90 14.26 -20.63
C SER A 18 -10.18 14.39 -19.28
N LEU A 19 -10.87 14.58 -18.15
CA LEU A 19 -10.22 14.74 -16.84
C LEU A 19 -10.66 13.72 -15.78
N SER A 20 -10.80 12.47 -16.17
CA SER A 20 -10.75 11.37 -15.20
C SER A 20 -9.33 10.78 -15.23
N ALA A 21 -8.34 11.52 -14.76
CA ALA A 21 -7.07 10.94 -14.37
C ALA A 21 -7.34 10.14 -13.09
N GLU A 22 -7.66 8.86 -13.22
CA GLU A 22 -7.60 7.95 -12.08
C GLU A 22 -6.19 8.00 -11.52
N ALA A 23 -6.04 8.62 -10.36
CA ALA A 23 -4.78 8.63 -9.64
C ALA A 23 -4.47 7.20 -9.20
N GLN A 24 -3.70 6.49 -10.01
CA GLN A 24 -3.30 5.12 -9.72
C GLN A 24 -2.54 5.09 -8.40
N LEU A 25 -3.04 4.33 -7.43
CA LEU A 25 -2.41 4.16 -6.13
C LEU A 25 -1.00 3.58 -6.33
N LYS A 26 0.03 4.38 -6.01
CA LYS A 26 1.43 3.94 -6.07
C LYS A 26 1.94 3.75 -4.66
N PRO A 27 2.44 2.55 -4.31
CA PRO A 27 3.11 2.37 -3.04
C PRO A 27 4.40 3.18 -2.98
N VAL A 28 4.73 3.69 -1.79
CA VAL A 28 6.05 4.26 -1.53
C VAL A 28 6.99 3.17 -1.00
N PRO A 29 8.31 3.27 -1.24
CA PRO A 29 9.28 2.38 -0.59
C PRO A 29 9.17 2.50 0.93
N VAL A 30 9.28 1.37 1.64
CA VAL A 30 9.15 1.37 3.10
C VAL A 30 10.19 2.26 3.79
N ARG A 31 11.35 2.48 3.19
CA ARG A 31 12.40 3.39 3.70
C ARG A 31 11.92 4.84 3.80
N ASP A 32 10.96 5.25 2.95
CA ASP A 32 10.44 6.63 2.91
C ASP A 32 9.23 6.81 3.86
N ILE A 33 8.79 5.73 4.51
CA ILE A 33 7.61 5.74 5.39
C ILE A 33 7.82 6.58 6.63
N THR A 34 9.00 6.51 7.26
CA THR A 34 9.27 7.23 8.52
C THR A 34 9.03 8.73 8.35
N ASP A 35 9.54 9.30 7.28
CA ASP A 35 9.36 10.72 7.00
C ASP A 35 7.91 11.04 6.65
N SER A 36 7.24 10.17 5.87
CA SER A 36 5.84 10.36 5.50
C SER A 36 4.91 10.38 6.70
N VAL A 37 5.10 9.47 7.66
CA VAL A 37 4.28 9.43 8.91
C VAL A 37 4.53 10.67 9.76
N GLN A 38 5.78 11.12 9.88
CA GLN A 38 6.11 12.32 10.64
C GLN A 38 5.51 13.60 10.03
N ILE A 39 5.42 13.65 8.68
CA ILE A 39 4.90 14.83 7.98
C ILE A 39 3.37 14.89 8.03
N ASN A 40 2.68 13.77 7.81
CA ASN A 40 1.22 13.76 7.58
C ASN A 40 0.40 13.07 8.67
N GLY A 41 1.04 12.36 9.60
CA GLY A 41 0.38 11.66 10.71
C GLY A 41 -0.55 10.51 10.30
N LYS A 42 -0.55 10.10 9.02
CA LYS A 42 -1.40 9.01 8.54
C LYS A 42 -0.88 7.66 9.01
N PRO A 43 -1.77 6.70 9.30
CA PRO A 43 -1.36 5.31 9.54
C PRO A 43 -0.71 4.70 8.30
N VAL A 44 -0.01 3.58 8.49
CA VAL A 44 0.71 2.88 7.43
C VAL A 44 -0.01 1.60 7.07
N VAL A 45 -0.21 1.36 5.78
CA VAL A 45 -0.54 0.03 5.24
C VAL A 45 0.69 -0.49 4.51
N LEU A 46 1.22 -1.60 4.97
CA LEU A 46 2.41 -2.23 4.38
C LEU A 46 2.06 -3.61 3.83
N LEU A 47 2.44 -3.86 2.58
CA LEU A 47 2.38 -5.16 1.96
C LEU A 47 3.80 -5.74 1.84
N ILE A 48 4.08 -6.81 2.59
CA ILE A 48 5.34 -7.54 2.51
C ILE A 48 5.20 -8.66 1.48
N SER A 49 6.15 -8.76 0.58
CA SER A 49 6.14 -9.71 -0.54
C SER A 49 7.56 -10.17 -0.87
N THR A 50 7.67 -11.17 -1.75
CA THR A 50 8.91 -11.56 -2.41
C THR A 50 8.75 -11.52 -3.93
N ALA A 51 9.85 -11.50 -4.67
CA ALA A 51 9.82 -11.39 -6.13
C ALA A 51 9.08 -12.56 -6.80
N ASP A 52 9.26 -13.78 -6.31
CA ASP A 52 8.69 -15.00 -6.90
C ASP A 52 7.31 -15.38 -6.33
N CYS A 53 6.73 -14.53 -5.49
CA CYS A 53 5.46 -14.80 -4.84
C CYS A 53 4.26 -14.64 -5.80
N GLY A 54 3.71 -15.75 -6.28
CA GLY A 54 2.52 -15.76 -7.15
C GLY A 54 1.27 -15.15 -6.49
N TYR A 55 1.04 -15.44 -5.21
CA TYR A 55 -0.07 -14.86 -4.45
C TYR A 55 0.09 -13.35 -4.24
N CYS A 56 1.33 -12.87 -4.12
CA CYS A 56 1.58 -11.43 -4.00
C CYS A 56 1.22 -10.69 -5.29
N ARG A 57 1.56 -11.27 -6.46
CA ARG A 57 1.14 -10.72 -7.76
C ARG A 57 -0.37 -10.72 -7.92
N MET A 58 -1.04 -11.78 -7.46
CA MET A 58 -2.51 -11.85 -7.45
C MET A 58 -3.12 -10.73 -6.58
N GLN A 59 -2.58 -10.53 -5.38
CA GLN A 59 -3.03 -9.47 -4.46
C GLN A 59 -2.87 -8.08 -5.07
N GLN A 60 -1.70 -7.79 -5.66
CA GLN A 60 -1.46 -6.52 -6.34
C GLN A 60 -2.44 -6.29 -7.50
N LYS A 61 -2.72 -7.34 -8.28
CA LYS A 61 -3.69 -7.27 -9.38
C LYS A 61 -5.11 -6.97 -8.87
N GLN A 62 -5.52 -7.59 -7.75
CA GLN A 62 -6.81 -7.29 -7.12
C GLN A 62 -6.91 -5.82 -6.68
N LEU A 63 -5.84 -5.28 -6.08
CA LEU A 63 -5.81 -3.87 -5.69
C LEU A 63 -5.95 -2.92 -6.88
N GLN A 64 -5.28 -3.21 -7.99
CA GLN A 64 -5.36 -2.41 -9.21
C GLN A 64 -6.78 -2.38 -9.81
N HIS A 65 -7.59 -3.42 -9.58
CA HIS A 65 -8.96 -3.52 -10.09
C HIS A 65 -10.03 -3.20 -9.02
N SER A 66 -9.63 -2.57 -7.90
CA SER A 66 -10.54 -2.24 -6.80
C SER A 66 -10.52 -0.74 -6.50
N PRO A 67 -11.26 0.10 -7.26
CA PRO A 67 -11.25 1.56 -7.09
C PRO A 67 -11.61 1.98 -5.66
N ASP A 68 -12.57 1.32 -5.03
CA ASP A 68 -12.99 1.60 -3.63
C ASP A 68 -11.83 1.42 -2.65
N ILE A 69 -11.02 0.37 -2.83
CA ILE A 69 -9.84 0.12 -2.01
C ILE A 69 -8.77 1.20 -2.26
N GLN A 70 -8.53 1.54 -3.52
CA GLN A 70 -7.57 2.58 -3.89
C GLN A 70 -7.97 3.93 -3.27
N GLN A 71 -9.25 4.28 -3.34
CA GLN A 71 -9.78 5.49 -2.71
C GLN A 71 -9.55 5.47 -1.18
N LEU A 72 -9.88 4.36 -0.52
CA LEU A 72 -9.72 4.22 0.93
C LEU A 72 -8.25 4.26 1.35
N MET A 73 -7.34 3.67 0.57
CA MET A 73 -5.90 3.69 0.84
C MET A 73 -5.28 5.09 0.77
N THR A 74 -5.95 6.09 0.19
CA THR A 74 -5.47 7.49 0.23
C THR A 74 -5.42 8.07 1.65
N ALA A 75 -6.17 7.48 2.59
CA ALA A 75 -6.13 7.83 4.01
C ALA A 75 -4.89 7.27 4.74
N PHE A 76 -4.07 6.45 4.07
CA PHE A 76 -2.89 5.79 4.61
C PHE A 76 -1.63 6.18 3.86
N ASN A 77 -0.48 5.93 4.49
CA ASN A 77 0.79 5.81 3.81
C ASN A 77 0.91 4.36 3.31
N TYR A 78 0.61 4.13 2.03
CA TYR A 78 0.70 2.78 1.45
C TYR A 78 2.11 2.48 0.99
N ALA A 79 2.69 1.39 1.50
CA ALA A 79 4.04 0.95 1.18
C ALA A 79 4.13 -0.52 0.83
N THR A 80 5.24 -0.87 0.18
CA THR A 80 5.65 -2.25 -0.04
C THR A 80 7.04 -2.50 0.52
N LEU A 81 7.26 -3.72 1.01
CA LEU A 81 8.55 -4.23 1.45
C LEU A 81 8.83 -5.54 0.71
N ASP A 82 9.92 -5.58 -0.04
CA ASP A 82 10.47 -6.85 -0.51
C ASP A 82 11.22 -7.51 0.65
N ALA A 83 10.73 -8.69 1.07
CA ALA A 83 11.31 -9.43 2.18
C ALA A 83 12.72 -9.97 1.89
N GLU A 84 13.14 -9.95 0.64
CA GLU A 84 14.46 -10.42 0.19
C GLU A 84 15.41 -9.28 -0.18
N THR A 85 14.99 -8.01 0.02
CA THR A 85 15.85 -6.86 -0.25
C THR A 85 17.14 -6.92 0.58
N LYS A 86 18.27 -6.58 -0.04
CA LYS A 86 19.57 -6.53 0.61
C LYS A 86 19.97 -5.15 1.11
N GLU A 87 19.09 -4.16 0.88
CA GLU A 87 19.33 -2.80 1.34
C GLU A 87 19.17 -2.70 2.86
N ASN A 88 19.98 -1.90 3.51
CA ASN A 88 19.72 -1.52 4.90
C ASN A 88 18.55 -0.55 4.95
N ILE A 89 17.56 -0.82 5.79
CA ILE A 89 16.36 0.02 5.92
C ILE A 89 16.35 0.67 7.31
N LEU A 90 16.33 2.00 7.33
CA LEU A 90 16.04 2.75 8.55
C LEU A 90 14.51 2.82 8.70
N PHE A 91 14.00 2.22 9.77
CA PHE A 91 12.58 2.24 10.09
C PHE A 91 12.39 2.50 11.58
N ASN A 92 11.56 3.49 11.93
CA ASN A 92 11.32 3.90 13.31
C ASN A 92 12.62 4.05 14.15
N LYS A 93 13.60 4.79 13.62
CA LYS A 93 14.92 5.05 14.22
C LYS A 93 15.84 3.83 14.41
N GLN A 94 15.48 2.67 13.88
CA GLN A 94 16.26 1.45 13.93
C GLN A 94 16.67 1.01 12.52
N ILE A 95 17.93 0.55 12.36
CA ILE A 95 18.41 0.00 11.10
C ILE A 95 18.20 -1.50 11.10
N TYR A 96 17.49 -1.97 10.07
CA TYR A 96 17.24 -3.38 9.80
C TYR A 96 18.08 -3.83 8.59
N ARG A 97 18.54 -5.06 8.62
CA ARG A 97 19.47 -5.63 7.62
C ARG A 97 18.92 -6.92 7.02
N TYR A 98 19.48 -7.29 5.89
CA TYR A 98 19.23 -8.59 5.29
C TYR A 98 20.02 -9.71 6.01
N LYS A 99 19.34 -10.80 6.33
CA LYS A 99 19.92 -12.01 6.96
C LYS A 99 20.24 -13.03 5.88
N SER A 100 21.50 -13.11 5.48
CA SER A 100 21.91 -13.96 4.36
C SER A 100 21.69 -15.46 4.60
N GLN A 101 21.74 -15.92 5.84
CA GLN A 101 21.54 -17.33 6.20
C GLN A 101 20.07 -17.74 6.14
N GLU A 102 19.17 -16.81 6.44
CA GLU A 102 17.73 -17.04 6.51
C GLU A 102 17.02 -16.57 5.23
N HIS A 103 17.76 -15.92 4.31
CA HIS A 103 17.24 -15.35 3.07
C HIS A 103 16.07 -14.40 3.27
N VAL A 104 16.08 -13.63 4.35
CA VAL A 104 14.99 -12.71 4.72
C VAL A 104 15.53 -11.42 5.34
N HIS A 105 14.80 -10.33 5.14
CA HIS A 105 15.14 -9.04 5.72
C HIS A 105 14.58 -8.94 7.15
N GLU A 106 15.38 -8.45 8.11
CA GLU A 106 15.00 -8.31 9.54
C GLU A 106 13.71 -7.53 9.73
N LEU A 107 13.46 -6.48 8.93
CA LEU A 107 12.22 -5.71 9.03
C LEU A 107 10.99 -6.54 8.62
N ALA A 108 11.13 -7.40 7.61
CA ALA A 108 10.04 -8.29 7.20
C ALA A 108 9.72 -9.30 8.29
N GLU A 109 10.72 -9.82 8.99
CA GLU A 109 10.52 -10.70 10.15
C GLU A 109 9.88 -9.94 11.32
N TYR A 110 10.44 -8.80 11.68
CA TYR A 110 9.96 -7.99 12.81
C TYR A 110 8.48 -7.63 12.67
N LEU A 111 8.07 -7.18 11.50
CA LEU A 111 6.69 -6.78 11.24
C LEU A 111 5.77 -7.96 10.91
N GLY A 112 6.28 -8.96 10.18
CA GLY A 112 5.46 -9.99 9.55
C GLY A 112 5.31 -11.30 10.32
N ARG A 113 6.26 -11.71 11.17
CA ARG A 113 6.16 -12.98 11.91
C ARG A 113 4.96 -13.01 12.85
N ASP A 114 4.22 -14.11 12.80
CA ASP A 114 3.12 -14.38 13.74
C ASP A 114 3.67 -14.82 15.11
N GLU A 115 2.76 -15.05 16.07
CA GLU A 115 3.09 -15.51 17.43
C GLU A 115 3.80 -16.89 17.46
N LYS A 116 3.69 -17.65 16.38
CA LYS A 116 4.36 -18.95 16.21
C LYS A 116 5.68 -18.82 15.45
N GLY A 117 6.13 -17.59 15.19
CA GLY A 117 7.36 -17.28 14.46
C GLY A 117 7.30 -17.54 12.96
N ARG A 118 6.13 -17.77 12.36
CA ARG A 118 5.95 -18.03 10.94
C ARG A 118 5.85 -16.73 10.15
N LEU A 119 6.38 -16.74 8.95
CA LEU A 119 6.26 -15.65 7.99
C LEU A 119 5.85 -16.23 6.63
N SER A 120 4.74 -15.75 6.06
CA SER A 120 4.26 -16.14 4.74
C SER A 120 3.79 -14.93 3.95
N TYR A 121 3.78 -15.04 2.63
CA TYR A 121 3.50 -13.93 1.73
C TYR A 121 2.28 -14.20 0.84
N PRO A 122 1.53 -13.14 0.49
CA PRO A 122 1.68 -11.77 0.95
C PRO A 122 1.43 -11.63 2.44
N CYS A 123 2.08 -10.66 3.10
CA CYS A 123 1.79 -10.35 4.49
C CYS A 123 1.35 -8.88 4.60
N TRP A 124 0.18 -8.67 5.17
CA TRP A 124 -0.43 -7.37 5.39
C TRP A 124 -0.16 -6.89 6.80
N ILE A 125 0.31 -5.67 6.92
CA ILE A 125 0.55 -4.99 8.18
C ILE A 125 -0.17 -3.65 8.14
N VAL A 126 -0.88 -3.30 9.21
CA VAL A 126 -1.32 -1.94 9.44
C VAL A 126 -0.68 -1.43 10.72
N LEU A 127 -0.04 -0.27 10.61
CA LEU A 127 0.58 0.43 11.74
C LEU A 127 -0.17 1.72 11.99
N ASN A 128 -0.34 2.08 13.27
CA ASN A 128 -0.80 3.42 13.63
C ASN A 128 0.29 4.47 13.39
N ASN A 129 -0.02 5.74 13.67
CA ASN A 129 0.92 6.86 13.52
C ASN A 129 2.10 6.83 14.53
N LYS A 130 2.10 5.88 15.47
CA LYS A 130 3.21 5.61 16.42
C LYS A 130 4.03 4.38 16.05
N TYR A 131 3.75 3.76 14.90
CA TYR A 131 4.34 2.50 14.42
C TYR A 131 3.96 1.26 15.21
N ASP A 132 2.92 1.30 16.06
CA ASP A 132 2.39 0.09 16.68
C ASP A 132 1.61 -0.74 15.65
N ILE A 133 1.81 -2.05 15.66
CA ILE A 133 1.08 -2.98 14.78
C ILE A 133 -0.34 -3.11 15.31
N ILE A 134 -1.32 -2.58 14.56
CA ILE A 134 -2.75 -2.69 14.89
C ILE A 134 -3.44 -3.81 14.12
N PHE A 135 -2.81 -4.29 13.03
CA PHE A 135 -3.30 -5.44 12.27
C PHE A 135 -2.14 -6.16 11.59
N ARG A 136 -2.21 -7.51 11.55
CA ARG A 136 -1.32 -8.40 10.81
C ARG A 136 -2.10 -9.55 10.22
N TYR A 137 -1.86 -9.85 8.96
CA TYR A 137 -2.45 -11.00 8.29
C TYR A 137 -1.51 -11.56 7.23
N GLN A 138 -1.35 -12.88 7.20
CA GLN A 138 -0.53 -13.58 6.23
C GLN A 138 -1.42 -14.34 5.25
N GLY A 139 -1.34 -14.01 3.97
CA GLY A 139 -2.12 -14.60 2.90
C GLY A 139 -2.88 -13.57 2.06
N LEU A 140 -3.66 -14.08 1.11
CA LEU A 140 -4.54 -13.26 0.28
C LEU A 140 -5.71 -12.73 1.11
N LEU A 141 -5.96 -11.43 1.02
CA LEU A 141 -7.17 -10.79 1.50
C LEU A 141 -8.12 -10.51 0.34
N ALA A 142 -9.35 -10.95 0.45
CA ALA A 142 -10.39 -10.53 -0.47
C ALA A 142 -10.60 -9.00 -0.37
N PRO A 143 -10.92 -8.29 -1.47
CA PRO A 143 -11.13 -6.84 -1.45
C PRO A 143 -12.13 -6.39 -0.38
N SER A 144 -13.22 -7.14 -0.19
CA SER A 144 -14.24 -6.82 0.83
C SER A 144 -13.73 -6.95 2.27
N GLU A 145 -12.81 -7.87 2.54
CA GLU A 145 -12.19 -8.05 3.84
C GLU A 145 -11.17 -6.95 4.11
N LEU A 146 -10.31 -6.67 3.12
CA LEU A 146 -9.34 -5.58 3.20
C LEU A 146 -10.03 -4.24 3.44
N LYS A 147 -11.15 -3.97 2.75
CA LYS A 147 -11.94 -2.77 2.95
C LYS A 147 -12.36 -2.60 4.42
N LYS A 148 -12.97 -3.62 5.02
CA LYS A 148 -13.40 -3.61 6.42
C LYS A 148 -12.24 -3.36 7.39
N ILE A 149 -11.07 -3.96 7.11
CA ILE A 149 -9.88 -3.80 7.93
C ILE A 149 -9.39 -2.34 7.87
N LEU A 150 -9.32 -1.77 6.67
CA LEU A 150 -8.88 -0.39 6.48
C LEU A 150 -9.84 0.60 7.14
N GLU A 151 -11.17 0.45 6.94
CA GLU A 151 -12.18 1.29 7.57
C GLU A 151 -12.03 1.29 9.09
N LYS A 152 -11.93 0.10 9.70
CA LYS A 152 -11.73 -0.03 11.14
C LYS A 152 -10.40 0.56 11.62
N SER A 153 -9.35 0.47 10.81
CA SER A 153 -8.02 0.99 11.16
C SER A 153 -7.96 2.51 11.19
N ILE A 154 -8.81 3.20 10.43
CA ILE A 154 -8.95 4.66 10.48
C ILE A 154 -9.58 5.10 11.80
N GLU A 155 -10.55 4.33 12.32
CA GLU A 155 -11.26 4.66 13.57
C GLU A 155 -10.36 4.51 14.81
N ILE A 156 -9.32 3.68 14.74
CA ILE A 156 -8.44 3.34 15.87
C ILE A 156 -7.21 4.29 15.93
N ASN A 157 -6.87 4.97 14.84
CA ASN A 157 -5.72 5.85 14.74
C ASN A 157 -6.03 7.23 15.37
#